data_97e67c668fdd9f38632b5ef93b78b2ec
#
_entry.id   97e67c668fdd9f38632b5ef93b78b2ec
#
_cell.length_a   1.000
_cell.length_b   1.000
_cell.length_c   1.000
_cell.angle_alpha   90.00
_cell.angle_beta   90.00
_cell.angle_gamma   90.00
#
_symmetry.space_group_name_H-M   'P 1'
#
loop_
_entity.id
_entity.type
_entity.pdbx_description
1 polymer ?
#
loop_
_entity_poly.entity_id
_entity_poly.type
_entity_poly.pdbx_seq_one_letter_code
_entity_poly.pdbx_strand_id
1 'polypeptide(L)'
;MKIEALSLAEMRTHRSEKWRGFPSDVLPLFVAEMDFPVAKPIQDILIEMVSHSDMGYLSSIPELGNAFAGFAKRRWNWDVVPEQVRLCTDVGVGMVEVLRVTTQPGDKVLINSPIYQNF
;
A
#
# COMPACT_ATOMS: atom_id res chain seq x y z
N MET A 1 -21.73 2.54 7.39
CA MET A 1 -21.33 1.32 6.64
C MET A 1 -20.74 0.34 7.66
N LYS A 2 -21.30 -0.86 7.78
CA LYS A 2 -20.73 -1.91 8.66
C LYS A 2 -19.55 -2.54 7.93
N ILE A 3 -18.38 -2.53 8.57
CA ILE A 3 -17.17 -3.17 8.04
C ILE A 3 -17.11 -4.56 8.67
N GLU A 4 -17.23 -5.59 7.85
CA GLU A 4 -17.17 -6.98 8.29
C GLU A 4 -16.09 -7.71 7.49
N ALA A 5 -15.34 -8.56 8.17
CA ALA A 5 -14.40 -9.45 7.50
C ALA A 5 -15.16 -10.49 6.66
N LEU A 6 -14.53 -10.95 5.60
CA LEU A 6 -15.05 -12.07 4.81
C LEU A 6 -15.02 -13.37 5.64
N SER A 7 -15.87 -14.30 5.30
CA SER A 7 -15.86 -15.62 5.94
C SER A 7 -14.55 -16.35 5.64
N LEU A 8 -14.14 -17.25 6.54
CA LEU A 8 -12.95 -18.07 6.33
C LEU A 8 -13.03 -18.89 5.03
N ALA A 9 -14.23 -19.34 4.67
CA ALA A 9 -14.45 -20.10 3.43
C ALA A 9 -14.17 -19.24 2.20
N GLU A 10 -14.62 -17.98 2.20
CA GLU A 10 -14.33 -17.02 1.13
C GLU A 10 -12.84 -16.66 1.09
N MET A 11 -12.22 -16.36 2.25
CA MET A 11 -10.80 -16.03 2.31
C MET A 11 -9.91 -17.15 1.77
N ARG A 12 -10.27 -18.43 1.98
CA ARG A 12 -9.54 -19.58 1.44
C ARG A 12 -9.62 -19.71 -0.09
N THR A 13 -10.48 -18.94 -0.77
CA THR A 13 -10.49 -18.84 -2.24
C THR A 13 -9.47 -17.84 -2.78
N HIS A 14 -8.91 -17.00 -1.93
CA HIS A 14 -7.94 -15.99 -2.32
C HIS A 14 -6.62 -16.61 -2.80
N ARG A 15 -5.93 -15.88 -3.67
CA ARG A 15 -4.72 -16.37 -4.36
C ARG A 15 -3.44 -15.69 -3.87
N SER A 16 -3.54 -14.87 -2.82
CA SER A 16 -2.40 -14.19 -2.23
C SER A 16 -1.46 -15.15 -1.51
N GLU A 17 -0.24 -14.71 -1.23
CA GLU A 17 0.75 -15.44 -0.45
C GLU A 17 0.20 -15.83 0.93
N LYS A 18 -0.53 -14.92 1.58
CA LYS A 18 -1.16 -15.17 2.87
C LYS A 18 -2.05 -16.41 2.84
N TRP A 19 -2.86 -16.59 1.79
CA TRP A 19 -3.87 -17.64 1.72
C TRP A 19 -3.41 -18.92 1.00
N ARG A 20 -2.22 -18.89 0.37
CA ARG A 20 -1.63 -20.04 -0.34
C ARG A 20 -0.31 -20.53 0.22
N GLY A 21 0.35 -19.73 1.06
CA GLY A 21 1.68 -20.04 1.58
C GLY A 21 1.73 -21.22 2.57
N PHE A 22 0.57 -21.62 3.13
CA PHE A 22 0.48 -22.70 4.10
C PHE A 22 -0.66 -23.68 3.78
N PRO A 23 -0.60 -24.92 4.32
CA PRO A 23 -1.69 -25.90 4.20
C PRO A 23 -3.04 -25.35 4.69
N SER A 24 -4.12 -25.93 4.17
CA SER A 24 -5.48 -25.42 4.41
C SER A 24 -5.99 -25.59 5.85
N ASP A 25 -5.35 -26.40 6.68
CA ASP A 25 -5.62 -26.57 8.10
C ASP A 25 -4.89 -25.55 8.99
N VAL A 26 -4.00 -24.75 8.40
CA VAL A 26 -3.29 -23.66 9.09
C VAL A 26 -4.00 -22.35 8.86
N LEU A 27 -4.30 -21.61 9.95
CA LEU A 27 -4.81 -20.24 9.86
C LEU A 27 -3.67 -19.26 9.67
N PRO A 28 -3.56 -18.56 8.52
CA PRO A 28 -2.47 -17.64 8.27
C PRO A 28 -2.67 -16.33 9.03
N LEU A 29 -1.68 -15.93 9.84
CA LEU A 29 -1.65 -14.66 10.57
C LEU A 29 -0.42 -13.81 10.22
N PHE A 30 0.33 -14.22 9.21
CA PHE A 30 1.48 -13.50 8.66
C PHE A 30 1.05 -12.65 7.47
N VAL A 31 1.92 -11.76 7.01
CA VAL A 31 1.66 -10.74 5.98
C VAL A 31 0.62 -9.70 6.43
N ALA A 32 0.93 -8.43 6.22
CA ALA A 32 0.04 -7.30 6.54
C ALA A 32 -1.07 -7.14 5.48
N GLU A 33 -1.77 -8.23 5.17
CA GLU A 33 -2.90 -8.27 4.26
C GLU A 33 -4.20 -8.29 5.06
N MET A 34 -5.12 -7.38 4.73
CA MET A 34 -6.41 -7.29 5.41
C MET A 34 -7.40 -8.32 4.87
N ASP A 35 -8.20 -8.89 5.77
CA ASP A 35 -9.26 -9.87 5.45
C ASP A 35 -10.63 -9.18 5.27
N PHE A 36 -10.62 -7.89 5.04
CA PHE A 36 -11.81 -7.10 4.75
C PHE A 36 -11.97 -6.87 3.25
N PRO A 37 -13.20 -6.77 2.74
CA PRO A 37 -13.42 -6.43 1.34
C PRO A 37 -12.87 -5.02 1.03
N VAL A 38 -12.41 -4.84 -0.19
CA VAL A 38 -12.01 -3.51 -0.68
C VAL A 38 -13.21 -2.57 -0.60
N ALA A 39 -12.99 -1.34 -0.14
CA ALA A 39 -14.04 -0.35 -0.01
C ALA A 39 -14.76 -0.12 -1.35
N LYS A 40 -16.10 -0.03 -1.31
CA LYS A 40 -16.95 0.07 -2.51
C LYS A 40 -16.51 1.16 -3.50
N PRO A 41 -16.15 2.39 -3.09
CA PRO A 41 -15.68 3.41 -4.02
C PRO A 41 -14.40 3.03 -4.77
N ILE A 42 -13.51 2.25 -4.13
CA ILE A 42 -12.27 1.76 -4.76
C ILE A 42 -12.60 0.64 -5.75
N GLN A 43 -13.51 -0.28 -5.39
CA GLN A 43 -13.97 -1.32 -6.30
C GLN A 43 -14.58 -0.73 -7.57
N ASP A 44 -15.44 0.28 -7.42
CA ASP A 44 -16.16 0.89 -8.53
C ASP A 44 -15.21 1.51 -9.54
N ILE A 45 -14.25 2.32 -9.08
CA ILE A 45 -13.28 2.96 -9.99
C ILE A 45 -12.38 1.91 -10.68
N LEU A 46 -11.96 0.85 -9.98
CA LEU A 46 -11.16 -0.20 -10.58
C LEU A 46 -11.93 -0.97 -11.67
N ILE A 47 -13.21 -1.27 -11.42
CA ILE A 47 -14.08 -1.93 -12.40
C ILE A 47 -14.28 -1.02 -13.62
N GLU A 48 -14.52 0.27 -13.41
CA GLU A 48 -14.66 1.26 -14.47
C GLU A 48 -13.40 1.31 -15.35
N MET A 49 -12.22 1.48 -14.74
CA MET A 49 -10.95 1.52 -15.47
C MET A 49 -10.72 0.26 -16.31
N VAL A 50 -10.94 -0.92 -15.72
CA VAL A 50 -10.79 -2.19 -16.44
C VAL A 50 -11.79 -2.30 -17.58
N SER A 51 -13.05 -1.89 -17.38
CA SER A 51 -14.11 -2.00 -18.40
C SER A 51 -13.85 -1.08 -19.62
N HIS A 52 -13.13 0.03 -19.39
CA HIS A 52 -12.70 0.95 -20.47
C HIS A 52 -11.30 0.63 -21.02
N SER A 53 -10.65 -0.43 -20.53
CA SER A 53 -9.26 -0.77 -20.88
C SER A 53 -8.27 0.37 -20.58
N ASP A 54 -8.56 1.18 -19.57
CA ASP A 54 -7.72 2.30 -19.12
C ASP A 54 -6.59 1.79 -18.22
N MET A 55 -5.62 1.12 -18.86
CA MET A 55 -4.48 0.45 -18.23
C MET A 55 -3.16 0.95 -18.81
N GLY A 56 -3.11 2.22 -19.21
CA GLY A 56 -1.95 2.84 -19.84
C GLY A 56 -0.83 3.20 -18.89
N TYR A 57 0.22 3.79 -19.43
CA TYR A 57 1.33 4.31 -18.63
C TYR A 57 0.91 5.55 -17.84
N LEU A 58 1.35 5.59 -16.57
CA LEU A 58 1.18 6.77 -15.74
C LEU A 58 2.17 7.87 -16.14
N SER A 59 1.65 9.09 -16.21
CA SER A 59 2.43 10.32 -16.29
C SER A 59 2.36 11.04 -14.93
N SER A 60 2.08 12.33 -14.93
CA SER A 60 1.80 13.10 -13.71
C SER A 60 0.40 12.75 -13.18
N ILE A 61 0.27 12.63 -11.85
CA ILE A 61 -1.02 12.38 -11.19
C ILE A 61 -1.25 13.48 -10.13
N PRO A 62 -1.65 14.68 -10.54
CA PRO A 62 -1.90 15.79 -9.61
C PRO A 62 -3.04 15.47 -8.63
N GLU A 63 -4.01 14.66 -9.03
CA GLU A 63 -5.13 14.22 -8.21
C GLU A 63 -4.66 13.44 -6.97
N LEU A 64 -3.65 12.58 -7.12
CA LEU A 64 -3.06 11.85 -6.00
C LEU A 64 -2.36 12.79 -5.02
N GLY A 65 -1.57 13.74 -5.55
CA GLY A 65 -0.89 14.75 -4.72
C GLY A 65 -1.88 15.57 -3.89
N ASN A 66 -2.96 16.03 -4.51
CA ASN A 66 -4.02 16.77 -3.86
C ASN A 66 -4.78 15.92 -2.82
N ALA A 67 -5.12 14.69 -3.16
CA ALA A 67 -5.80 13.76 -2.26
C ALA A 67 -4.93 13.45 -1.02
N PHE A 68 -3.64 13.19 -1.24
CA PHE A 68 -2.70 12.93 -0.16
C PHE A 68 -2.49 14.16 0.74
N ALA A 69 -2.31 15.35 0.17
CA ALA A 69 -2.18 16.59 0.94
C ALA A 69 -3.40 16.83 1.82
N GLY A 70 -4.61 16.66 1.26
CA GLY A 70 -5.85 16.77 2.04
C GLY A 70 -5.96 15.72 3.15
N PHE A 71 -5.56 14.48 2.90
CA PHE A 71 -5.53 13.43 3.91
C PHE A 71 -4.52 13.73 5.02
N ALA A 72 -3.29 14.10 4.67
CA ALA A 72 -2.21 14.41 5.60
C ALA A 72 -2.60 15.59 6.51
N LYS A 73 -3.22 16.62 5.95
CA LYS A 73 -3.72 17.75 6.73
C LYS A 73 -4.77 17.33 7.74
N ARG A 74 -5.77 16.54 7.34
CA ARG A 74 -6.86 16.11 8.23
C ARG A 74 -6.41 15.14 9.32
N ARG A 75 -5.47 14.23 9.00
CA ARG A 75 -5.08 13.15 9.91
C ARG A 75 -3.90 13.50 10.81
N TRP A 76 -2.98 14.29 10.30
CA TRP A 76 -1.70 14.56 10.97
C TRP A 76 -1.39 16.04 11.14
N ASN A 77 -2.28 16.94 10.69
CA ASN A 77 -2.03 18.40 10.62
C ASN A 77 -0.72 18.73 9.89
N TRP A 78 -0.37 17.92 8.90
CA TRP A 78 0.82 18.07 8.09
C TRP A 78 0.48 18.79 6.78
N ASP A 79 1.20 19.89 6.51
CA ASP A 79 1.07 20.64 5.27
C ASP A 79 2.02 20.05 4.23
N VAL A 80 1.44 19.34 3.27
CA VAL A 80 2.14 18.72 2.14
C VAL A 80 1.92 19.56 0.88
N VAL A 81 2.99 19.81 0.14
CA VAL A 81 2.92 20.46 -1.18
C VAL A 81 2.56 19.39 -2.21
N PRO A 82 1.36 19.43 -2.84
CA PRO A 82 0.87 18.36 -3.72
C PRO A 82 1.84 18.03 -4.87
N GLU A 83 2.47 19.06 -5.43
CA GLU A 83 3.41 18.95 -6.56
C GLU A 83 4.71 18.24 -6.20
N GLN A 84 5.00 18.06 -4.91
CA GLN A 84 6.19 17.33 -4.42
C GLN A 84 5.90 15.86 -4.15
N VAL A 85 4.65 15.42 -4.22
CA VAL A 85 4.30 14.00 -4.07
C VAL A 85 4.81 13.22 -5.27
N ARG A 86 5.55 12.14 -5.02
CA ARG A 86 6.10 11.24 -6.03
C ARG A 86 5.73 9.81 -5.72
N LEU A 87 5.57 9.02 -6.78
CA LEU A 87 5.33 7.59 -6.67
C LEU A 87 6.64 6.83 -6.74
N CYS A 88 6.71 5.77 -5.96
CA CYS A 88 7.69 4.70 -6.12
C CYS A 88 6.96 3.36 -6.18
N THR A 89 7.65 2.32 -6.62
CA THR A 89 7.04 0.99 -6.84
C THR A 89 6.51 0.40 -5.53
N ASP A 90 7.27 0.56 -4.44
CA ASP A 90 6.92 0.11 -3.10
C ASP A 90 7.76 0.84 -2.04
N VAL A 91 7.45 0.56 -0.77
CA VAL A 91 8.14 1.18 0.37
C VAL A 91 9.62 0.82 0.42
N GLY A 92 9.99 -0.43 0.11
CA GLY A 92 11.39 -0.88 0.11
C GLY A 92 12.22 -0.13 -0.93
N VAL A 93 11.71 -0.01 -2.16
CA VAL A 93 12.34 0.78 -3.22
C VAL A 93 12.42 2.26 -2.80
N GLY A 94 11.35 2.81 -2.25
CA GLY A 94 11.34 4.18 -1.76
C GLY A 94 12.43 4.44 -0.70
N MET A 95 12.59 3.54 0.27
CA MET A 95 13.66 3.62 1.27
C MET A 95 15.05 3.58 0.64
N VAL A 96 15.29 2.61 -0.26
CA VAL A 96 16.59 2.46 -0.93
C VAL A 96 16.94 3.74 -1.70
N GLU A 97 16.00 4.29 -2.46
CA GLU A 97 16.25 5.51 -3.24
C GLU A 97 16.51 6.74 -2.34
N VAL A 98 15.80 6.86 -1.21
CA VAL A 98 16.07 7.92 -0.24
C VAL A 98 17.47 7.76 0.37
N LEU A 99 17.83 6.57 0.82
CA LEU A 99 19.16 6.30 1.39
C LEU A 99 20.26 6.55 0.37
N ARG A 100 20.06 6.17 -0.90
CA ARG A 100 21.04 6.36 -1.98
C ARG A 100 21.43 7.84 -2.19
N VAL A 101 20.49 8.76 -1.95
CA VAL A 101 20.74 10.20 -2.15
C VAL A 101 21.04 10.96 -0.86
N THR A 102 20.80 10.35 0.31
CA THR A 102 20.99 11.03 1.61
C THR A 102 22.16 10.50 2.42
N THR A 103 22.75 9.35 2.03
CA THR A 103 23.85 8.72 2.77
C THR A 103 25.05 8.41 1.88
N GLN A 104 26.20 8.18 2.52
CA GLN A 104 27.44 7.72 1.89
C GLN A 104 27.84 6.35 2.46
N PRO A 105 28.66 5.55 1.75
CA PRO A 105 29.18 4.29 2.28
C PRO A 105 29.86 4.49 3.64
N GLY A 106 29.37 3.76 4.65
CA GLY A 106 29.86 3.86 6.03
C GLY A 106 28.99 4.70 6.96
N ASP A 107 28.02 5.45 6.45
CA ASP A 107 27.05 6.16 7.28
C ASP A 107 26.17 5.19 8.07
N LYS A 108 25.72 5.64 9.23
CA LYS A 108 24.86 4.86 10.12
C LYS A 108 23.40 5.28 9.93
N VAL A 109 22.52 4.31 9.84
CA VAL A 109 21.08 4.50 9.79
C VAL A 109 20.45 4.02 11.09
N LEU A 110 19.66 4.89 11.74
CA LEU A 110 18.91 4.53 12.94
C LEU A 110 17.60 3.87 12.55
N ILE A 111 17.31 2.72 13.13
CA ILE A 111 16.04 2.01 12.99
C ILE A 111 15.39 1.77 14.35
N ASN A 112 14.07 1.69 14.39
CA ASN A 112 13.30 1.32 15.58
C ASN A 112 13.00 -0.18 15.56
N SER A 113 13.62 -0.94 16.46
CA SER A 113 13.36 -2.38 16.60
C SER A 113 12.33 -2.64 17.71
N PRO A 114 11.42 -3.63 17.57
CA PRO A 114 11.26 -4.54 16.41
C PRO A 114 10.61 -3.87 15.19
N ILE A 115 11.05 -4.25 13.99
CA ILE A 115 10.59 -3.69 12.72
C ILE A 115 10.44 -4.81 11.70
N TYR A 116 9.71 -4.56 10.61
CA TYR A 116 9.59 -5.49 9.49
C TYR A 116 10.97 -5.84 8.92
N GLN A 117 11.22 -7.14 8.73
CA GLN A 117 12.57 -7.65 8.42
C GLN A 117 13.20 -7.13 7.13
N ASN A 118 12.41 -6.60 6.21
CA ASN A 118 12.91 -6.05 4.96
C ASN A 118 13.31 -4.55 5.04
N PHE A 119 13.17 -3.96 6.24
CA PHE A 119 13.54 -2.55 6.47
C PHE A 119 14.93 -2.41 7.05
#